data_1ab808257544e1fad3601be8fb52f5d4
#
_entry.id   1ab808257544e1fad3601be8fb52f5d4
#
_cell.length_a   1.000
_cell.length_b   1.000
_cell.length_c   1.000
_cell.angle_alpha   90.00
_cell.angle_beta   90.00
_cell.angle_gamma   90.00
#
_symmetry.space_group_name_H-M   'P 1'
#
loop_
_entity.id
_entity.type
_entity.pdbx_description
1 polymer ?
#
loop_
_entity_poly.entity_id
_entity_poly.type
_entity_poly.pdbx_seq_one_letter_code
_entity_poly.pdbx_strand_id
1 'polypeptide(L)'
;VSVQQLQREPKQEWYLSDKKDEKFDVSIIIPEKKYSKVALNISITADISADRIRAIVGDECDIIKLESNIHSNDIIKCKNQLEMYKSRIREIYEYIKDKYGRNCEISVFPAMPISIAIETGRCWMKKAHPSLVIYDEKKGFKKALEIKYEGEEE
;
A
#
# COMPACT_ATOMS: atom_id res chain seq x y z
N VAL A 1 -10.57 1.21 16.65
CA VAL A 1 -9.59 2.18 17.13
C VAL A 1 -9.16 3.07 15.98
N SER A 2 -9.30 4.37 16.18
CA SER A 2 -8.86 5.36 15.19
C SER A 2 -7.37 5.58 15.25
N VAL A 3 -6.75 5.74 14.09
CA VAL A 3 -5.35 6.13 13.99
C VAL A 3 -5.30 7.62 13.71
N GLN A 4 -4.54 8.35 14.51
CA GLN A 4 -4.33 9.77 14.32
C GLN A 4 -2.93 10.02 13.79
N GLN A 5 -2.82 10.96 12.87
CA GLN A 5 -1.57 11.32 12.24
C GLN A 5 -1.06 12.65 12.78
N LEU A 6 0.23 12.69 13.11
CA LEU A 6 0.89 13.93 13.50
C LEU A 6 1.06 14.83 12.27
N GLN A 7 0.53 16.04 12.35
CA GLN A 7 0.79 17.07 11.35
C GLN A 7 2.02 17.89 11.70
N ARG A 8 2.91 18.04 10.74
CA ARG A 8 4.20 18.67 10.97
C ARG A 8 4.17 20.19 10.83
N GLU A 9 3.32 20.71 9.93
CA GLU A 9 3.24 22.15 9.67
C GLU A 9 1.80 22.59 9.48
N PRO A 10 1.46 23.83 9.90
CA PRO A 10 2.26 24.78 10.69
C PRO A 10 2.37 24.41 12.17
N LYS A 11 1.54 23.46 12.63
CA LYS A 11 1.51 22.96 14.00
C LYS A 11 1.66 21.46 14.02
N GLN A 12 2.34 20.93 15.03
CA GLN A 12 2.42 19.50 15.28
C GLN A 12 1.24 19.08 16.14
N GLU A 13 0.20 18.56 15.51
CA GLU A 13 -1.02 18.13 16.18
C GLU A 13 -1.36 16.71 15.77
N TRP A 14 -1.82 15.91 16.71
CA TRP A 14 -2.36 14.59 16.45
C TRP A 14 -3.86 14.69 16.21
N TYR A 15 -4.28 14.65 14.94
CA TYR A 15 -5.70 14.65 14.65
C TYR A 15 -6.02 14.07 13.26
N LEU A 16 -7.26 13.55 13.16
CA LEU A 16 -7.93 13.30 11.90
C LEU A 16 -9.25 14.08 11.96
N SER A 17 -9.41 15.00 11.03
CA SER A 17 -10.64 15.76 10.89
C SER A 17 -11.79 14.87 10.40
N ASP A 18 -13.01 15.14 10.87
CA ASP A 18 -14.22 14.52 10.32
C ASP A 18 -14.70 15.21 9.04
N LYS A 19 -14.05 16.31 8.66
CA LYS A 19 -14.38 17.09 7.49
C LYS A 19 -13.98 16.34 6.21
N LYS A 20 -14.91 16.24 5.27
CA LYS A 20 -14.67 15.61 3.98
C LYS A 20 -13.78 16.50 3.11
N ASP A 21 -12.73 15.93 2.57
CA ASP A 21 -11.88 16.56 1.55
C ASP A 21 -12.23 15.95 0.19
N GLU A 22 -12.94 16.69 -0.64
CA GLU A 22 -13.38 16.24 -1.97
C GLU A 22 -12.26 16.22 -3.01
N LYS A 23 -11.11 16.84 -2.70
CA LYS A 23 -9.98 16.90 -3.62
C LYS A 23 -9.09 15.68 -3.56
N PHE A 24 -9.14 14.95 -2.47
CA PHE A 24 -8.33 13.74 -2.30
C PHE A 24 -9.01 12.54 -2.95
N ASP A 25 -8.27 11.85 -3.78
CA ASP A 25 -8.72 10.59 -4.37
C ASP A 25 -7.56 9.62 -4.48
N VAL A 26 -7.86 8.34 -4.35
CA VAL A 26 -6.90 7.24 -4.47
C VAL A 26 -7.38 6.34 -5.60
N SER A 27 -6.53 6.18 -6.60
CA SER A 27 -6.84 5.34 -7.75
C SER A 27 -5.98 4.08 -7.76
N ILE A 28 -6.55 3.01 -8.31
CA ILE A 28 -5.86 1.73 -8.49
C ILE A 28 -5.61 1.55 -9.98
N ILE A 29 -4.36 1.27 -10.33
CA ILE A 29 -3.96 0.93 -11.68
C ILE A 29 -3.53 -0.52 -11.70
N ILE A 30 -4.32 -1.38 -12.33
CA ILE A 30 -4.07 -2.81 -12.40
C ILE A 30 -3.71 -3.17 -13.84
N PRO A 31 -2.51 -3.70 -14.10
CA PRO A 31 -2.13 -4.15 -15.43
C PRO A 31 -2.82 -5.47 -15.78
N GLU A 32 -2.84 -5.81 -17.04
CA GLU A 32 -3.23 -7.15 -17.47
C GLU A 32 -2.25 -8.17 -16.88
N LYS A 33 -2.80 -9.26 -16.32
CA LYS A 33 -1.95 -10.29 -15.71
C LYS A 33 -1.12 -11.00 -16.77
N LYS A 34 0.22 -10.86 -16.67
CA LYS A 34 1.17 -11.50 -17.59
C LYS A 34 2.12 -12.46 -16.88
N TYR A 35 2.38 -12.23 -15.60
CA TYR A 35 3.38 -12.98 -14.84
C TYR A 35 2.78 -13.56 -13.57
N SER A 36 3.49 -14.52 -12.98
CA SER A 36 3.10 -15.08 -11.68
C SER A 36 3.57 -14.23 -10.51
N LYS A 37 4.51 -13.33 -10.74
CA LYS A 37 5.10 -12.45 -9.76
C LYS A 37 4.36 -11.11 -9.74
N VAL A 38 4.06 -10.60 -8.54
CA VAL A 38 3.31 -9.37 -8.39
C VAL A 38 3.99 -8.43 -7.39
N ALA A 39 4.01 -7.15 -7.72
CA ALA A 39 4.48 -6.09 -6.84
C ALA A 39 3.36 -5.08 -6.61
N LEU A 40 3.34 -4.49 -5.42
CA LEU A 40 2.39 -3.45 -5.06
C LEU A 40 3.15 -2.14 -4.83
N ASN A 41 2.87 -1.17 -5.69
CA ASN A 41 3.43 0.17 -5.62
C ASN A 41 2.43 1.09 -4.92
N ILE A 42 2.76 1.52 -3.70
CA ILE A 42 1.90 2.42 -2.93
C ILE A 42 2.50 3.82 -3.00
N SER A 43 2.03 4.63 -3.95
CA SER A 43 2.53 5.97 -4.23
C SER A 43 1.57 7.03 -3.66
N ILE A 44 1.57 7.20 -2.35
CA ILE A 44 0.69 8.16 -1.65
C ILE A 44 1.43 9.47 -1.37
N THR A 45 2.57 9.42 -0.69
CA THR A 45 3.34 10.62 -0.34
C THR A 45 4.30 11.05 -1.44
N ALA A 46 4.64 10.13 -2.33
CA ALA A 46 5.54 10.36 -3.46
C ALA A 46 5.22 9.36 -4.56
N ASP A 47 5.60 9.67 -5.78
CA ASP A 47 5.48 8.75 -6.90
C ASP A 47 6.71 7.83 -6.96
N ILE A 48 6.48 6.52 -6.99
CA ILE A 48 7.54 5.52 -7.15
C ILE A 48 7.48 5.03 -8.59
N SER A 49 8.57 5.19 -9.34
CA SER A 49 8.61 4.76 -10.73
C SER A 49 8.65 3.23 -10.85
N ALA A 50 8.03 2.71 -11.88
CA ALA A 50 8.05 1.28 -12.19
C ALA A 50 9.49 0.76 -12.42
N ASP A 51 10.36 1.58 -12.99
CA ASP A 51 11.75 1.19 -13.25
C ASP A 51 12.51 0.89 -11.96
N ARG A 52 12.27 1.66 -10.90
CA ARG A 52 12.89 1.42 -9.60
C ARG A 52 12.44 0.10 -8.99
N ILE A 53 11.17 -0.23 -9.16
CA ILE A 53 10.61 -1.50 -8.68
C ILE A 53 11.18 -2.67 -9.48
N ARG A 54 11.21 -2.56 -10.80
CA ARG A 54 11.76 -3.62 -11.67
C ARG A 54 13.26 -3.85 -11.45
N ALA A 55 14.00 -2.83 -11.04
CA ALA A 55 15.40 -2.98 -10.67
C ALA A 55 15.59 -3.94 -9.48
N ILE A 56 14.57 -4.10 -8.63
CA ILE A 56 14.62 -4.97 -7.46
C ILE A 56 13.98 -6.34 -7.77
N VAL A 57 12.78 -6.35 -8.36
CA VAL A 57 12.00 -7.58 -8.55
C VAL A 57 12.16 -8.22 -9.93
N GLY A 58 12.78 -7.52 -10.87
CA GLY A 58 12.97 -7.99 -12.23
C GLY A 58 11.86 -7.54 -13.17
N ASP A 59 12.09 -7.76 -14.48
CA ASP A 59 11.17 -7.31 -15.52
C ASP A 59 9.90 -8.17 -15.63
N GLU A 60 9.97 -9.42 -15.21
CA GLU A 60 8.88 -10.37 -15.28
C GLU A 60 8.00 -10.30 -14.03
N CYS A 61 7.42 -9.12 -13.79
CA CYS A 61 6.61 -8.86 -12.62
C CYS A 61 5.47 -7.91 -13.00
N ASP A 62 4.25 -8.24 -12.59
CA ASP A 62 3.11 -7.35 -12.73
C ASP A 62 3.14 -6.34 -11.58
N ILE A 63 3.00 -5.06 -11.89
CA ILE A 63 3.02 -3.99 -10.88
C ILE A 63 1.63 -3.37 -10.78
N ILE A 64 1.02 -3.54 -9.61
CA ILE A 64 -0.25 -2.89 -9.27
C ILE A 64 0.09 -1.60 -8.56
N LYS A 65 -0.44 -0.48 -9.03
CA LYS A 65 -0.16 0.83 -8.45
C LYS A 65 -1.38 1.39 -7.73
N LEU A 66 -1.18 1.78 -6.49
CA LEU A 66 -2.14 2.53 -5.70
C LEU A 66 -1.57 3.93 -5.51
N GLU A 67 -2.21 4.93 -6.10
CA GLU A 67 -1.68 6.29 -6.04
C GLU A 67 -2.75 7.30 -5.66
N SER A 68 -2.32 8.36 -5.01
CA SER A 68 -3.16 9.51 -4.72
C SER A 68 -2.96 10.58 -5.80
N ASN A 69 -3.99 11.40 -5.99
CA ASN A 69 -3.91 12.54 -6.90
C ASN A 69 -3.06 13.69 -6.36
N ILE A 70 -2.73 13.65 -5.06
CA ILE A 70 -1.90 14.64 -4.39
C ILE A 70 -0.83 13.91 -3.60
N HIS A 71 0.45 14.27 -3.79
CA HIS A 71 1.57 13.68 -3.06
C HIS A 71 2.04 14.63 -1.94
N SER A 72 1.77 14.26 -0.69
CA SER A 72 2.15 15.02 0.49
C SER A 72 2.17 14.12 1.72
N ASN A 73 3.03 14.41 2.70
CA ASN A 73 3.06 13.68 3.96
C ASN A 73 1.81 13.95 4.82
N ASP A 74 1.15 15.08 4.62
CA ASP A 74 -0.03 15.48 5.39
C ASP A 74 -1.34 15.30 4.61
N ILE A 75 -1.33 14.36 3.68
CA ILE A 75 -2.45 14.16 2.75
C ILE A 75 -3.70 13.61 3.44
N ILE A 76 -3.53 12.75 4.44
CA ILE A 76 -4.67 12.15 5.16
C ILE A 76 -5.07 13.06 6.31
N LYS A 77 -6.14 13.83 6.10
CA LYS A 77 -6.62 14.85 7.04
C LYS A 77 -8.00 14.55 7.64
N CYS A 78 -8.67 13.54 7.16
CA CYS A 78 -9.98 13.17 7.67
C CYS A 78 -10.25 11.67 7.58
N LYS A 79 -11.26 11.23 8.34
CA LYS A 79 -11.65 9.81 8.39
C LYS A 79 -12.12 9.28 7.04
N ASN A 80 -12.79 10.11 6.25
CA ASN A 80 -13.28 9.70 4.93
C ASN A 80 -12.14 9.31 3.98
N GLN A 81 -11.03 10.03 4.04
CA GLN A 81 -9.84 9.74 3.25
C GLN A 81 -9.24 8.39 3.65
N LEU A 82 -9.14 8.15 4.96
CA LEU A 82 -8.63 6.89 5.49
C LEU A 82 -9.52 5.72 5.12
N GLU A 83 -10.83 5.89 5.23
CA GLU A 83 -11.80 4.84 4.86
C GLU A 83 -11.77 4.55 3.36
N MET A 84 -11.58 5.55 2.52
CA MET A 84 -11.39 5.38 1.08
C MET A 84 -10.14 4.53 0.81
N TYR A 85 -9.02 4.83 1.46
CA TYR A 85 -7.80 4.05 1.30
C TYR A 85 -8.01 2.60 1.74
N LYS A 86 -8.63 2.40 2.89
CA LYS A 86 -8.90 1.04 3.42
C LYS A 86 -9.71 0.21 2.42
N SER A 87 -10.73 0.82 1.81
CA SER A 87 -11.53 0.16 0.79
C SER A 87 -10.69 -0.25 -0.41
N ARG A 88 -9.81 0.63 -0.88
CA ARG A 88 -8.93 0.37 -2.01
C ARG A 88 -7.93 -0.74 -1.73
N ILE A 89 -7.28 -0.72 -0.58
CA ILE A 89 -6.28 -1.75 -0.24
C ILE A 89 -6.93 -3.13 -0.05
N ARG A 90 -8.14 -3.19 0.49
CA ARG A 90 -8.89 -4.45 0.60
C ARG A 90 -9.22 -5.03 -0.77
N GLU A 91 -9.64 -4.19 -1.71
CA GLU A 91 -9.87 -4.62 -3.10
C GLU A 91 -8.60 -5.21 -3.72
N ILE A 92 -7.46 -4.57 -3.49
CA ILE A 92 -6.17 -5.04 -4.04
C ILE A 92 -5.81 -6.40 -3.44
N TYR A 93 -5.90 -6.58 -2.14
CA TYR A 93 -5.57 -7.86 -1.50
C TYR A 93 -6.46 -8.99 -2.01
N GLU A 94 -7.76 -8.75 -2.15
CA GLU A 94 -8.68 -9.75 -2.70
C GLU A 94 -8.40 -10.03 -4.17
N TYR A 95 -8.12 -9.00 -4.96
CA TYR A 95 -7.75 -9.16 -6.36
C TYR A 95 -6.50 -10.04 -6.52
N ILE A 96 -5.45 -9.76 -5.74
CA ILE A 96 -4.20 -10.51 -5.81
C ILE A 96 -4.43 -11.97 -5.38
N LYS A 97 -5.17 -12.18 -4.31
CA LYS A 97 -5.52 -13.53 -3.86
C LYS A 97 -6.23 -14.31 -4.97
N ASP A 98 -7.20 -13.69 -5.64
CA ASP A 98 -7.99 -14.36 -6.68
C ASP A 98 -7.19 -14.63 -7.96
N LYS A 99 -6.32 -13.71 -8.35
CA LYS A 99 -5.57 -13.81 -9.62
C LYS A 99 -4.23 -14.52 -9.49
N TYR A 100 -3.56 -14.41 -8.36
CA TYR A 100 -2.20 -14.94 -8.16
C TYR A 100 -2.16 -16.08 -7.15
N GLY A 101 -3.25 -16.29 -6.40
CA GLY A 101 -3.32 -17.33 -5.38
C GLY A 101 -2.72 -16.90 -4.03
N ARG A 102 -3.03 -17.67 -2.99
CA ARG A 102 -2.56 -17.39 -1.62
C ARG A 102 -1.08 -17.70 -1.41
N ASN A 103 -0.51 -18.53 -2.27
CA ASN A 103 0.89 -18.94 -2.16
C ASN A 103 1.86 -17.99 -2.84
N CYS A 104 1.36 -16.95 -3.50
CA CYS A 104 2.23 -15.93 -4.07
C CYS A 104 2.78 -15.02 -2.97
N GLU A 105 3.76 -14.22 -3.33
CA GLU A 105 4.38 -13.26 -2.44
C GLU A 105 4.23 -11.88 -3.06
N ILE A 106 3.69 -10.94 -2.29
CA ILE A 106 3.49 -9.57 -2.77
C ILE A 106 4.69 -8.73 -2.35
N SER A 107 5.44 -8.20 -3.33
CA SER A 107 6.53 -7.27 -3.06
C SER A 107 5.97 -5.86 -2.94
N VAL A 108 6.02 -5.29 -1.73
CA VAL A 108 5.40 -4.01 -1.42
C VAL A 108 6.45 -2.89 -1.39
N PHE A 109 6.20 -1.84 -2.15
CA PHE A 109 7.06 -0.66 -2.24
C PHE A 109 6.25 0.57 -1.77
N PRO A 110 6.36 0.92 -0.48
CA PRO A 110 5.50 1.94 0.09
C PRO A 110 6.11 3.35 0.09
N ALA A 111 5.31 4.33 -0.32
CA ALA A 111 5.53 5.75 -0.05
C ALA A 111 4.23 6.28 0.56
N MET A 112 4.10 6.19 1.89
CA MET A 112 2.84 6.45 2.56
C MET A 112 3.06 6.99 3.98
N PRO A 113 2.10 7.80 4.50
CA PRO A 113 2.16 8.27 5.88
C PRO A 113 1.87 7.14 6.87
N ILE A 114 2.21 7.35 8.14
CA ILE A 114 2.09 6.35 9.21
C ILE A 114 0.66 5.81 9.33
N SER A 115 -0.34 6.67 9.26
CA SER A 115 -1.75 6.25 9.36
C SER A 115 -2.13 5.26 8.26
N ILE A 116 -1.66 5.50 7.05
CA ILE A 116 -1.89 4.63 5.90
C ILE A 116 -1.12 3.30 6.07
N ALA A 117 0.13 3.38 6.55
CA ALA A 117 0.94 2.19 6.78
C ALA A 117 0.28 1.23 7.77
N ILE A 118 -0.25 1.77 8.87
CA ILE A 118 -0.95 0.97 9.88
C ILE A 118 -2.20 0.31 9.28
N GLU A 119 -3.00 1.06 8.54
CA GLU A 119 -4.22 0.51 7.92
C GLU A 119 -3.90 -0.51 6.83
N THR A 120 -2.81 -0.34 6.11
CA THR A 120 -2.33 -1.34 5.14
C THR A 120 -2.06 -2.68 5.82
N GLY A 121 -1.39 -2.64 6.97
CA GLY A 121 -1.13 -3.84 7.77
C GLY A 121 -2.40 -4.42 8.38
N ARG A 122 -3.29 -3.58 8.91
CA ARG A 122 -4.53 -4.04 9.55
C ARG A 122 -5.52 -4.66 8.57
N CYS A 123 -5.51 -4.24 7.32
CA CYS A 123 -6.37 -4.81 6.28
C CYS A 123 -5.86 -6.15 5.76
N TRP A 124 -4.59 -6.48 6.03
CA TRP A 124 -4.01 -7.76 5.62
C TRP A 124 -4.43 -8.86 6.59
N MET A 125 -4.85 -9.98 6.05
CA MET A 125 -5.33 -11.12 6.84
C MET A 125 -4.40 -12.32 6.64
N LYS A 126 -3.66 -12.70 7.65
CA LYS A 126 -2.61 -13.75 7.58
C LYS A 126 -3.12 -15.12 7.13
N LYS A 127 -4.39 -15.42 7.34
CA LYS A 127 -5.00 -16.71 6.94
C LYS A 127 -5.73 -16.65 5.61
N ALA A 128 -5.80 -15.47 5.00
CA ALA A 128 -6.56 -15.27 3.77
C ALA A 128 -5.74 -14.67 2.64
N HIS A 129 -4.79 -13.79 2.95
CA HIS A 129 -4.05 -13.02 1.97
C HIS A 129 -2.63 -13.55 1.74
N PRO A 130 -2.06 -13.37 0.55
CA PRO A 130 -0.68 -13.79 0.26
C PRO A 130 0.33 -13.10 1.17
N SER A 131 1.51 -13.72 1.30
CA SER A 131 2.60 -13.15 2.09
C SER A 131 3.06 -11.81 1.54
N LEU A 132 3.50 -10.92 2.43
CA LEU A 132 4.03 -9.61 2.05
C LEU A 132 5.53 -9.57 2.26
N VAL A 133 6.26 -9.01 1.30
CA VAL A 133 7.67 -8.65 1.44
C VAL A 133 7.73 -7.14 1.27
N ILE A 134 8.09 -6.44 2.33
CA ILE A 134 8.06 -4.98 2.35
C ILE A 134 9.47 -4.44 2.19
N TYR A 135 9.64 -3.55 1.21
CA TYR A 135 10.92 -2.90 0.90
C TYR A 135 10.91 -1.48 1.44
N ASP A 136 12.00 -1.09 2.07
CA ASP A 136 12.19 0.25 2.60
C ASP A 136 13.25 0.99 1.78
N GLU A 137 13.08 2.29 1.60
CA GLU A 137 14.01 3.10 0.84
C GLU A 137 15.04 3.75 1.76
N LYS A 138 16.30 3.27 1.68
CA LYS A 138 17.47 3.88 2.29
C LYS A 138 18.60 3.79 1.27
N LYS A 139 18.81 4.82 0.46
CA LYS A 139 19.77 4.79 -0.67
C LYS A 139 19.44 3.65 -1.66
N GLY A 140 18.16 3.54 -2.04
CA GLY A 140 17.62 2.46 -2.84
C GLY A 140 16.73 1.55 -1.98
N PHE A 141 15.90 0.75 -2.64
CA PHE A 141 14.99 -0.14 -1.93
C PHE A 141 15.71 -1.37 -1.41
N LYS A 142 15.53 -1.64 -0.12
CA LYS A 142 16.02 -2.84 0.54
C LYS A 142 14.89 -3.53 1.27
N LYS A 143 14.93 -4.86 1.27
CA LYS A 143 13.97 -5.68 2.00
C LYS A 143 14.04 -5.36 3.49
N ALA A 144 12.92 -4.89 4.05
CA ALA A 144 12.82 -4.50 5.46
C ALA A 144 12.10 -5.54 6.30
N LEU A 145 11.06 -6.18 5.74
CA LEU A 145 10.17 -7.05 6.52
C LEU A 145 9.50 -8.08 5.63
N GLU A 146 9.34 -9.30 6.15
CA GLU A 146 8.48 -10.32 5.55
C GLU A 146 7.35 -10.66 6.49
N ILE A 147 6.12 -10.71 5.96
CA ILE A 147 4.94 -11.14 6.70
C ILE A 147 4.36 -12.34 5.96
N LYS A 148 4.34 -13.49 6.62
CA LYS A 148 3.99 -14.77 6.00
C LYS A 148 2.51 -15.07 6.09
N TYR A 149 1.98 -15.61 4.98
CA TYR A 149 0.68 -16.24 4.97
C TYR A 149 0.70 -17.46 5.91
N GLU A 150 -0.33 -17.59 6.77
CA GLU A 150 -0.46 -18.69 7.74
C GLU A 150 -1.74 -19.49 7.51
N GLY A 151 -2.05 -19.79 6.24
CA GLY A 151 -3.18 -20.64 5.93
C GLY A 151 -2.92 -22.10 6.29
N GLU A 152 -3.98 -22.91 6.24
CA GLU A 152 -3.84 -24.33 6.46
C GLU A 152 -2.99 -24.96 5.36
N GLU A 153 -2.03 -25.82 5.78
CA GLU A 153 -1.28 -26.64 4.83
C GLU A 153 -2.16 -27.80 4.41
N GLU A 154 -2.32 -27.92 3.11
CA GLU A 154 -3.00 -29.08 2.54
C GLU A 154 -1.99 -30.08 1.97
#